data_c48d4b21f5de4ebc20b1d3e0c46a6c7e
#
_entry.id   c48d4b21f5de4ebc20b1d3e0c46a6c7e
#
_cell.length_a   1.000
_cell.length_b   1.000
_cell.length_c   1.000
_cell.angle_alpha   90.00
_cell.angle_beta   90.00
_cell.angle_gamma   90.00
#
_symmetry.space_group_name_H-M   'P 1'
#
loop_
_entity.id
_entity.type
_entity.pdbx_description
1 polymer ?
#
loop_
_entity_poly.entity_id
_entity_poly.type
_entity_poly.pdbx_seq_one_letter_code
_entity_poly.pdbx_strand_id
1 'polypeptide(L)'
;IPGIPGDLFIRDYIAAENTNKIRLAKEFVKFNERCFVQLLGDMRSYNFVVNIIPDIEDFQYRIRAIDFDQQSYEGRKNLYLPQFFKDNQALVNMVLEHLDKQSIEQYQAEEKTMMTFRLVSSRYRVKEILDIMDDDQISTDEKIAELREALFLHFNNQQYLKARTMGQLLKTHLKCSLRKYLKKMPKTSKHE
;
A
#
# COMPACT_ATOMS: atom_id res chain seq x y z
N ILE A 1 -22.08 2.81 1.26
CA ILE A 1 -22.18 2.13 2.57
C ILE A 1 -20.97 2.59 3.38
N PRO A 2 -21.16 3.14 4.58
CA PRO A 2 -20.04 3.49 5.43
C PRO A 2 -19.25 2.21 5.78
N GLY A 3 -17.91 2.28 5.74
CA GLY A 3 -17.05 1.17 6.12
C GLY A 3 -17.09 0.92 7.63
N ILE A 4 -16.82 -0.31 8.02
CA ILE A 4 -16.68 -0.70 9.42
C ILE A 4 -15.26 -0.35 9.86
N PRO A 5 -15.05 0.39 10.95
CA PRO A 5 -13.72 0.63 11.50
C PRO A 5 -12.94 -0.67 11.68
N GLY A 6 -11.66 -0.67 11.32
CA GLY A 6 -10.87 -1.91 11.28
C GLY A 6 -10.74 -2.61 12.62
N ASP A 7 -10.63 -1.86 13.72
CA ASP A 7 -10.60 -2.40 15.08
C ASP A 7 -11.92 -3.09 15.46
N LEU A 8 -13.07 -2.50 15.11
CA LEU A 8 -14.37 -3.12 15.30
C LEU A 8 -14.55 -4.33 14.40
N PHE A 9 -14.09 -4.26 13.15
CA PHE A 9 -14.14 -5.38 12.22
C PHE A 9 -13.33 -6.58 12.73
N ILE A 10 -12.12 -6.34 13.19
CA ILE A 10 -11.25 -7.38 13.76
C ILE A 10 -11.90 -8.03 14.99
N ARG A 11 -12.51 -7.22 15.86
CA ARG A 11 -13.15 -7.72 17.07
C ARG A 11 -14.41 -8.56 16.80
N ASP A 12 -15.26 -8.08 15.90
CA ASP A 12 -16.65 -8.57 15.81
C ASP A 12 -16.90 -9.44 14.56
N TYR A 13 -16.11 -9.29 13.49
CA TYR A 13 -16.41 -9.92 12.19
C TYR A 13 -15.43 -10.99 11.74
N ILE A 14 -14.16 -10.94 12.16
CA ILE A 14 -13.16 -11.94 11.69
C ILE A 14 -13.57 -13.37 12.06
N ALA A 15 -14.10 -13.57 13.27
CA ALA A 15 -14.51 -14.87 13.75
C ALA A 15 -15.92 -15.29 13.30
N ALA A 16 -16.68 -14.41 12.65
CA ALA A 16 -18.03 -14.71 12.21
C ALA A 16 -18.04 -15.80 11.13
N GLU A 17 -19.01 -16.72 11.22
CA GLU A 17 -19.14 -17.87 10.30
C GLU A 17 -19.34 -17.45 8.84
N ASN A 18 -20.03 -16.32 8.62
CA ASN A 18 -20.31 -15.79 7.29
C ASN A 18 -19.19 -14.96 6.70
N THR A 19 -18.06 -14.81 7.39
CA THR A 19 -16.90 -14.09 6.86
C THR A 19 -16.08 -14.99 5.95
N ASN A 20 -15.95 -14.61 4.68
CA ASN A 20 -15.06 -15.28 3.74
C ASN A 20 -13.59 -14.93 4.03
N LYS A 21 -12.93 -15.78 4.81
CA LYS A 21 -11.57 -15.55 5.31
C LYS A 21 -10.53 -15.50 4.20
N ILE A 22 -10.71 -16.27 3.12
CA ILE A 22 -9.79 -16.27 1.97
C ILE A 22 -9.87 -14.92 1.22
N ARG A 23 -11.07 -14.43 0.95
CA ARG A 23 -11.27 -13.14 0.28
C ARG A 23 -10.76 -11.97 1.13
N LEU A 24 -10.98 -12.03 2.44
CA LEU A 24 -10.48 -11.02 3.36
C LEU A 24 -8.94 -11.07 3.46
N ALA A 25 -8.34 -12.26 3.54
CA ALA A 25 -6.89 -12.45 3.53
C ALA A 25 -6.25 -11.89 2.25
N LYS A 26 -6.85 -12.18 1.08
CA LYS A 26 -6.46 -11.61 -0.21
C LYS A 26 -6.47 -10.08 -0.18
N GLU A 27 -7.54 -9.47 0.34
CA GLU A 27 -7.64 -8.01 0.42
C GLU A 27 -6.62 -7.41 1.38
N PHE A 28 -6.33 -8.08 2.50
CA PHE A 28 -5.30 -7.59 3.43
C PHE A 28 -3.89 -7.63 2.81
N VAL A 29 -3.55 -8.67 2.04
CA VAL A 29 -2.29 -8.70 1.26
C VAL A 29 -2.23 -7.52 0.30
N LYS A 30 -3.31 -7.26 -0.45
CA LYS A 30 -3.39 -6.12 -1.37
C LYS A 30 -3.30 -4.77 -0.65
N PHE A 31 -3.91 -4.66 0.52
CA PHE A 31 -3.83 -3.44 1.33
C PHE A 31 -2.39 -3.15 1.79
N ASN A 32 -1.64 -4.16 2.23
CA ASN A 32 -0.22 -4.00 2.56
C ASN A 32 0.59 -3.46 1.36
N GLU A 33 0.36 -3.99 0.16
CA GLU A 33 1.03 -3.50 -1.05
C GLU A 33 0.66 -2.04 -1.37
N ARG A 34 -0.60 -1.68 -1.24
CA ARG A 34 -1.05 -0.28 -1.45
C ARG A 34 -0.36 0.67 -0.50
N CYS A 35 -0.32 0.34 0.78
CA CYS A 35 0.31 1.17 1.78
C CYS A 35 1.82 1.30 1.56
N PHE A 36 2.49 0.19 1.28
CA PHE A 36 3.94 0.20 1.09
C PHE A 36 4.36 0.97 -0.17
N VAL A 37 3.71 0.74 -1.31
CA VAL A 37 4.03 1.42 -2.57
C VAL A 37 3.79 2.93 -2.48
N GLN A 38 2.76 3.35 -1.75
CA GLN A 38 2.43 4.77 -1.56
C GLN A 38 3.15 5.42 -0.37
N LEU A 39 3.95 4.68 0.39
CA LEU A 39 4.52 5.12 1.67
C LEU A 39 3.46 5.72 2.60
N LEU A 40 2.34 5.02 2.73
CA LEU A 40 1.26 5.37 3.64
C LEU A 40 1.49 4.68 4.98
N GLY A 41 1.86 5.46 5.98
CA GLY A 41 2.26 4.98 7.30
C GLY A 41 1.12 4.89 8.29
N ASP A 42 1.41 4.27 9.43
CA ASP A 42 0.54 4.15 10.61
C ASP A 42 -0.84 3.54 10.35
N MET A 43 -0.93 2.54 9.47
CA MET A 43 -2.17 1.84 9.18
C MET A 43 -2.50 0.80 10.26
N ARG A 44 -2.64 1.26 11.49
CA ARG A 44 -3.25 0.52 12.61
C ARG A 44 -4.72 0.28 12.34
N SER A 45 -5.33 -0.65 13.07
CA SER A 45 -6.71 -1.07 12.83
C SER A 45 -7.75 0.06 12.89
N TYR A 46 -7.51 1.11 13.67
CA TYR A 46 -8.41 2.27 13.75
C TYR A 46 -8.18 3.33 12.66
N ASN A 47 -7.12 3.20 11.85
CA ASN A 47 -6.79 4.13 10.76
C ASN A 47 -7.27 3.63 9.38
N PHE A 48 -8.03 2.54 9.35
CA PHE A 48 -8.70 2.07 8.14
C PHE A 48 -10.11 1.59 8.41
N VAL A 49 -10.88 1.45 7.37
CA VAL A 49 -12.23 0.85 7.39
C VAL A 49 -12.28 -0.33 6.45
N VAL A 50 -13.15 -1.29 6.76
CA VAL A 50 -13.47 -2.43 5.90
C VAL A 50 -14.86 -2.24 5.32
N ASN A 51 -14.95 -2.17 4.00
CA ASN A 51 -16.21 -2.18 3.28
C ASN A 51 -16.54 -3.63 2.91
N ILE A 52 -17.74 -4.06 3.26
CA ILE A 52 -18.32 -5.35 2.84
C ILE A 52 -19.22 -5.07 1.65
N ILE A 53 -18.87 -5.64 0.49
CA ILE A 53 -19.57 -5.39 -0.77
C ILE A 53 -20.27 -6.69 -1.17
N PRO A 54 -21.60 -6.71 -1.30
CA PRO A 54 -22.33 -7.87 -1.80
C PRO A 54 -21.89 -8.24 -3.21
N ASP A 55 -21.67 -9.53 -3.45
CA ASP A 55 -21.37 -10.13 -4.74
C ASP A 55 -22.41 -11.23 -5.06
N ILE A 56 -22.43 -11.77 -6.24
CA ILE A 56 -23.47 -12.72 -6.71
C ILE A 56 -23.60 -13.94 -5.79
N GLU A 57 -22.48 -14.48 -5.33
CA GLU A 57 -22.46 -15.71 -4.52
C GLU A 57 -22.00 -15.48 -3.07
N ASP A 58 -21.41 -14.31 -2.76
CA ASP A 58 -20.76 -14.07 -1.47
C ASP A 58 -20.47 -12.58 -1.27
N PHE A 59 -19.58 -12.24 -0.33
CA PHE A 59 -19.14 -10.89 -0.06
C PHE A 59 -17.70 -10.67 -0.55
N GLN A 60 -17.43 -9.48 -1.04
CA GLN A 60 -16.09 -8.95 -1.24
C GLN A 60 -15.75 -7.95 -0.14
N TYR A 61 -14.46 -7.86 0.17
CA TYR A 61 -13.95 -6.94 1.18
C TYR A 61 -13.03 -5.92 0.53
N ARG A 62 -13.16 -4.67 0.96
CA ARG A 62 -12.26 -3.59 0.56
C ARG A 62 -11.79 -2.83 1.78
N ILE A 63 -10.49 -2.89 2.06
CA ILE A 63 -9.85 -2.12 3.12
C ILE A 63 -9.45 -0.76 2.56
N ARG A 64 -9.85 0.31 3.26
CA ARG A 64 -9.58 1.69 2.84
C ARG A 64 -8.98 2.47 4.00
N ALA A 65 -7.83 3.08 3.75
CA ALA A 65 -7.24 4.03 4.67
C ALA A 65 -8.18 5.24 4.85
N ILE A 66 -8.25 5.75 6.07
CA ILE A 66 -9.04 6.95 6.42
C ILE A 66 -8.19 8.04 7.06
N ASP A 67 -6.97 7.71 7.47
CA ASP A 67 -5.99 8.64 8.01
C ASP A 67 -4.75 8.66 7.11
N PHE A 68 -4.35 9.85 6.69
CA PHE A 68 -3.22 10.07 5.78
C PHE A 68 -2.13 10.96 6.39
N ASP A 69 -2.22 11.27 7.68
CA ASP A 69 -1.30 12.19 8.36
C ASP A 69 0.15 11.67 8.35
N GLN A 70 0.33 10.35 8.28
CA GLN A 70 1.63 9.70 8.26
C GLN A 70 2.10 9.28 6.85
N GLN A 71 1.53 9.88 5.82
CA GLN A 71 2.00 9.60 4.46
C GLN A 71 3.38 10.22 4.22
N SER A 72 4.36 9.39 3.86
CA SER A 72 5.74 9.79 3.57
C SER A 72 6.39 10.59 4.69
N TYR A 73 6.07 10.29 5.95
CA TYR A 73 6.59 11.03 7.10
C TYR A 73 7.64 10.24 7.88
N GLU A 74 7.42 8.95 8.13
CA GLU A 74 8.24 8.13 9.01
C GLU A 74 9.52 7.61 8.34
N GLY A 75 10.58 7.45 9.15
CA GLY A 75 11.86 6.90 8.70
C GLY A 75 11.89 5.37 8.66
N ARG A 76 11.12 4.70 9.50
CA ARG A 76 11.11 3.24 9.59
C ARG A 76 10.27 2.61 8.49
N LYS A 77 10.90 1.82 7.63
CA LYS A 77 10.22 1.11 6.52
C LYS A 77 9.00 0.29 6.96
N ASN A 78 9.09 -0.40 8.09
CA ASN A 78 8.02 -1.27 8.57
C ASN A 78 6.75 -0.53 8.99
N LEU A 79 6.82 0.78 9.26
CA LEU A 79 5.65 1.61 9.56
C LEU A 79 4.73 1.83 8.34
N TYR A 80 5.22 1.52 7.14
CA TYR A 80 4.43 1.53 5.90
C TYR A 80 3.84 0.16 5.54
N LEU A 81 3.96 -0.81 6.41
CA LEU A 81 3.46 -2.16 6.23
C LEU A 81 2.47 -2.51 7.35
N PRO A 82 1.16 -2.50 7.08
CA PRO A 82 0.13 -2.79 8.06
C PRO A 82 0.33 -4.10 8.83
N GLN A 83 0.96 -5.10 8.20
CA GLN A 83 1.25 -6.39 8.80
C GLN A 83 2.15 -6.35 10.04
N PHE A 84 2.93 -5.29 10.24
CA PHE A 84 3.83 -5.16 11.39
C PHE A 84 3.18 -4.50 12.61
N PHE A 85 1.96 -4.01 12.48
CA PHE A 85 1.23 -3.48 13.64
C PHE A 85 0.55 -4.60 14.42
N LYS A 86 0.78 -4.62 15.73
CA LYS A 86 0.18 -5.61 16.63
C LYS A 86 -1.34 -5.66 16.54
N ASP A 87 -1.97 -4.51 16.35
CA ASP A 87 -3.42 -4.40 16.22
C ASP A 87 -3.99 -5.18 15.01
N ASN A 88 -3.16 -5.44 14.01
CA ASN A 88 -3.53 -6.17 12.79
C ASN A 88 -3.16 -7.66 12.84
N GLN A 89 -2.68 -8.16 13.97
CA GLN A 89 -2.16 -9.53 14.08
C GLN A 89 -3.19 -10.60 13.69
N ALA A 90 -4.47 -10.38 14.00
CA ALA A 90 -5.52 -11.32 13.61
C ALA A 90 -5.67 -11.43 12.08
N LEU A 91 -5.51 -10.33 11.34
CA LEU A 91 -5.50 -10.33 9.87
C LEU A 91 -4.25 -11.04 9.32
N VAL A 92 -3.10 -10.83 9.95
CA VAL A 92 -1.84 -11.53 9.57
C VAL A 92 -1.99 -13.03 9.77
N ASN A 93 -2.48 -13.46 10.94
CA ASN A 93 -2.71 -14.87 11.23
C ASN A 93 -3.65 -15.51 10.20
N MET A 94 -4.70 -14.83 9.82
CA MET A 94 -5.64 -15.30 8.81
C MET A 94 -4.98 -15.46 7.44
N VAL A 95 -4.09 -14.54 7.03
CA VAL A 95 -3.31 -14.68 5.79
C VAL A 95 -2.44 -15.93 5.84
N LEU A 96 -1.71 -16.14 6.95
CA LEU A 96 -0.83 -17.29 7.11
C LEU A 96 -1.58 -18.63 7.19
N GLU A 97 -2.80 -18.63 7.70
CA GLU A 97 -3.65 -19.82 7.79
C GLU A 97 -4.26 -20.21 6.44
N HIS A 98 -4.65 -19.24 5.61
CA HIS A 98 -5.48 -19.46 4.43
C HIS A 98 -4.77 -19.30 3.08
N LEU A 99 -3.60 -18.66 3.03
CA LEU A 99 -2.87 -18.39 1.80
C LEU A 99 -1.47 -19.03 1.84
N ASP A 100 -1.09 -19.63 0.73
CA ASP A 100 0.29 -20.05 0.49
C ASP A 100 1.14 -18.91 -0.09
N LYS A 101 2.44 -19.13 -0.15
CA LYS A 101 3.39 -18.14 -0.68
C LYS A 101 3.06 -17.73 -2.11
N GLN A 102 2.67 -18.69 -2.96
CA GLN A 102 2.38 -18.42 -4.36
C GLN A 102 1.14 -17.52 -4.52
N SER A 103 0.09 -17.78 -3.72
CA SER A 103 -1.12 -16.94 -3.70
C SER A 103 -0.82 -15.53 -3.21
N ILE A 104 0.01 -15.38 -2.17
CA ILE A 104 0.45 -14.08 -1.66
C ILE A 104 1.19 -13.30 -2.77
N GLU A 105 2.18 -13.90 -3.41
CA GLU A 105 2.95 -13.28 -4.50
C GLU A 105 2.04 -12.89 -5.68
N GLN A 106 1.06 -13.72 -6.01
CA GLN A 106 0.07 -13.42 -7.05
C GLN A 106 -0.76 -12.19 -6.69
N TYR A 107 -1.30 -12.11 -5.48
CA TYR A 107 -2.14 -10.99 -5.05
C TYR A 107 -1.35 -9.68 -4.94
N GLN A 108 -0.10 -9.75 -4.52
CA GLN A 108 0.83 -8.62 -4.54
C GLN A 108 1.05 -8.12 -5.99
N ALA A 109 1.24 -9.04 -6.93
CA ALA A 109 1.42 -8.71 -8.35
C ALA A 109 0.14 -8.12 -8.97
N GLU A 110 -1.02 -8.67 -8.65
CA GLU A 110 -2.32 -8.12 -9.07
C GLU A 110 -2.50 -6.67 -8.60
N GLU A 111 -2.22 -6.39 -7.33
CA GLU A 111 -2.37 -5.03 -6.79
C GLU A 111 -1.38 -4.04 -7.43
N LYS A 112 -0.12 -4.43 -7.60
CA LYS A 112 0.86 -3.59 -8.30
C LYS A 112 0.46 -3.31 -9.74
N THR A 113 -0.12 -4.26 -10.42
CA THR A 113 -0.67 -4.08 -11.78
C THR A 113 -1.78 -3.03 -11.78
N MET A 114 -2.74 -3.12 -10.84
CA MET A 114 -3.83 -2.17 -10.71
C MET A 114 -3.35 -0.76 -10.32
N MET A 115 -2.39 -0.68 -9.41
CA MET A 115 -1.76 0.60 -9.03
C MET A 115 -1.05 1.24 -10.22
N THR A 116 -0.32 0.45 -11.01
CA THR A 116 0.36 0.93 -12.22
C THR A 116 -0.63 1.48 -13.23
N PHE A 117 -1.73 0.80 -13.46
CA PHE A 117 -2.80 1.27 -14.35
C PHE A 117 -3.37 2.62 -13.88
N ARG A 118 -3.70 2.74 -12.60
CA ARG A 118 -4.20 4.00 -12.02
C ARG A 118 -3.19 5.14 -12.13
N LEU A 119 -1.91 4.85 -11.86
CA LEU A 119 -0.83 5.82 -11.95
C LEU A 119 -0.67 6.34 -13.39
N VAL A 120 -0.68 5.45 -14.37
CA VAL A 120 -0.58 5.82 -15.80
C VAL A 120 -1.80 6.61 -16.25
N SER A 121 -3.01 6.18 -15.86
CA SER A 121 -4.27 6.87 -16.20
C SER A 121 -4.37 8.29 -15.60
N SER A 122 -3.75 8.50 -14.43
CA SER A 122 -3.77 9.79 -13.71
C SER A 122 -2.40 10.48 -13.74
N ARG A 123 -1.55 10.16 -14.69
CA ARG A 123 -0.11 10.57 -14.73
C ARG A 123 0.13 12.07 -14.54
N TYR A 124 -0.70 12.92 -15.12
CA TYR A 124 -0.53 14.37 -15.02
C TYR A 124 -0.80 14.87 -13.60
N ARG A 125 -1.89 14.40 -12.98
CA ARG A 125 -2.25 14.74 -11.60
C ARG A 125 -1.23 14.19 -10.60
N VAL A 126 -0.76 12.96 -10.80
CA VAL A 126 0.28 12.34 -9.96
C VAL A 126 1.58 13.13 -10.07
N LYS A 127 1.96 13.54 -11.28
CA LYS A 127 3.16 14.38 -11.49
C LYS A 127 3.05 15.71 -10.75
N GLU A 128 1.93 16.40 -10.87
CA GLU A 128 1.67 17.67 -10.19
C GLU A 128 1.79 17.54 -8.66
N ILE A 129 1.17 16.52 -8.08
CA ILE A 129 1.28 16.24 -6.64
C ILE A 129 2.72 15.96 -6.22
N LEU A 130 3.44 15.12 -6.97
CA LEU A 130 4.82 14.77 -6.66
C LEU A 130 5.77 15.96 -6.82
N ASP A 131 5.51 16.85 -7.77
CA ASP A 131 6.30 18.07 -7.95
C ASP A 131 6.10 19.04 -6.77
N ILE A 132 4.87 19.16 -6.23
CA ILE A 132 4.60 19.92 -4.98
C ILE A 132 5.33 19.28 -3.80
N MET A 133 5.24 17.98 -3.64
CA MET A 133 5.89 17.26 -2.54
C MET A 133 7.43 17.31 -2.60
N ASP A 134 8.00 17.54 -3.77
CA ASP A 134 9.46 17.59 -3.96
C ASP A 134 10.08 18.77 -3.22
N ASP A 135 9.37 19.91 -3.20
CA ASP A 135 9.82 21.14 -2.56
C ASP A 135 9.36 21.28 -1.10
N ASP A 136 8.49 20.39 -0.63
CA ASP A 136 7.92 20.45 0.71
C ASP A 136 8.80 19.74 1.75
N GLN A 137 8.98 20.38 2.91
CA GLN A 137 9.65 19.77 4.06
C GLN A 137 8.66 18.90 4.85
N ILE A 138 8.31 17.75 4.29
CA ILE A 138 7.32 16.81 4.87
C ILE A 138 7.84 16.15 6.13
N SER A 139 9.15 15.90 6.22
CA SER A 139 9.78 15.13 7.31
C SER A 139 11.15 15.67 7.68
N THR A 140 11.76 15.08 8.71
CA THR A 140 13.11 15.45 9.15
C THR A 140 14.19 14.78 8.30
N ASP A 141 15.37 15.38 8.23
CA ASP A 141 16.51 14.85 7.49
C ASP A 141 16.93 13.46 8.01
N GLU A 142 16.82 13.21 9.30
CA GLU A 142 17.14 11.94 9.94
C GLU A 142 16.18 10.84 9.48
N LYS A 143 14.87 11.12 9.43
CA LYS A 143 13.85 10.17 8.97
C LYS A 143 14.00 9.88 7.48
N ILE A 144 14.30 10.91 6.68
CA ILE A 144 14.56 10.75 5.24
C ILE A 144 15.78 9.85 5.02
N ALA A 145 16.87 10.07 5.75
CA ALA A 145 18.08 9.26 5.65
C ALA A 145 17.83 7.80 6.05
N GLU A 146 17.12 7.58 7.16
CA GLU A 146 16.77 6.24 7.65
C GLU A 146 15.93 5.47 6.62
N LEU A 147 14.86 6.06 6.10
CA LEU A 147 13.99 5.41 5.12
C LEU A 147 14.71 5.18 3.79
N ARG A 148 15.49 6.14 3.33
CA ARG A 148 16.29 6.03 2.12
C ARG A 148 17.23 4.83 2.16
N GLU A 149 17.96 4.66 3.25
CA GLU A 149 18.86 3.52 3.45
C GLU A 149 18.09 2.21 3.51
N ALA A 150 17.00 2.16 4.28
CA ALA A 150 16.17 0.96 4.39
C ALA A 150 15.58 0.51 3.04
N LEU A 151 15.13 1.44 2.21
CA LEU A 151 14.62 1.15 0.87
C LEU A 151 15.74 0.77 -0.11
N PHE A 152 16.90 1.42 -0.01
CA PHE A 152 18.09 1.02 -0.77
C PHE A 152 18.45 -0.43 -0.50
N LEU A 153 18.56 -0.82 0.77
CA LEU A 153 18.90 -2.19 1.16
C LEU A 153 17.83 -3.20 0.72
N HIS A 154 16.55 -2.83 0.85
CA HIS A 154 15.43 -3.71 0.49
C HIS A 154 15.36 -4.01 -1.01
N PHE A 155 15.58 -3.01 -1.85
CA PHE A 155 15.48 -3.15 -3.31
C PHE A 155 16.84 -3.33 -4.00
N ASN A 156 17.94 -3.19 -3.28
CA ASN A 156 19.30 -3.15 -3.82
C ASN A 156 19.42 -2.19 -5.02
N ASN A 157 18.88 -0.98 -4.87
CA ASN A 157 18.80 0.00 -5.95
C ASN A 157 19.36 1.36 -5.51
N GLN A 158 20.50 1.74 -6.08
CA GLN A 158 21.23 2.98 -5.76
C GLN A 158 20.44 4.26 -6.07
N GLN A 159 19.36 4.20 -6.85
CA GLN A 159 18.53 5.37 -7.12
C GLN A 159 17.94 5.99 -5.85
N TYR A 160 17.65 5.16 -4.83
CA TYR A 160 17.18 5.64 -3.54
C TYR A 160 18.15 6.60 -2.86
N LEU A 161 19.45 6.36 -2.97
CA LEU A 161 20.49 7.16 -2.32
C LEU A 161 20.57 8.61 -2.83
N LYS A 162 19.97 8.88 -4.00
CA LYS A 162 19.95 10.22 -4.60
C LYS A 162 18.81 11.10 -4.07
N ALA A 163 17.80 10.53 -3.43
CA ALA A 163 16.67 11.27 -2.91
C ALA A 163 17.07 12.09 -1.68
N ARG A 164 16.71 13.37 -1.67
CA ARG A 164 17.01 14.33 -0.60
C ARG A 164 15.78 14.72 0.20
N THR A 165 14.60 14.62 -0.37
CA THR A 165 13.31 14.92 0.26
C THR A 165 12.41 13.69 0.30
N MET A 166 11.38 13.68 1.14
CA MET A 166 10.40 12.59 1.14
C MET A 166 9.62 12.52 -0.17
N GLY A 167 9.35 13.66 -0.82
CA GLY A 167 8.73 13.69 -2.14
C GLY A 167 9.57 13.00 -3.22
N GLN A 168 10.88 13.27 -3.25
CA GLN A 168 11.83 12.59 -4.14
C GLN A 168 11.92 11.10 -3.83
N LEU A 169 11.91 10.74 -2.55
CA LEU A 169 11.96 9.36 -2.11
C LEU A 169 10.70 8.60 -2.54
N LEU A 170 9.51 9.18 -2.37
CA LEU A 170 8.24 8.62 -2.84
C LEU A 170 8.24 8.44 -4.37
N LYS A 171 8.68 9.46 -5.11
CA LYS A 171 8.78 9.40 -6.58
C LYS A 171 9.70 8.27 -7.04
N THR A 172 10.85 8.11 -6.40
CA THR A 172 11.79 7.02 -6.66
C THR A 172 11.17 5.68 -6.30
N HIS A 173 10.51 5.59 -5.15
CA HIS A 173 9.90 4.37 -4.66
C HIS A 173 8.76 3.88 -5.56
N LEU A 174 7.89 4.76 -6.03
CA LEU A 174 6.86 4.43 -7.01
C LEU A 174 7.46 3.85 -8.30
N LYS A 175 8.51 4.48 -8.83
CA LYS A 175 9.21 4.01 -10.04
C LYS A 175 9.88 2.65 -9.82
N CYS A 176 10.56 2.45 -8.70
CA CYS A 176 11.28 1.21 -8.40
C CYS A 176 10.31 0.07 -8.13
N SER A 177 9.29 0.29 -7.30
CA SER A 177 8.29 -0.72 -6.92
C SER A 177 7.45 -1.19 -8.11
N LEU A 178 7.11 -0.28 -9.02
CA LEU A 178 6.22 -0.54 -10.16
C LEU A 178 6.95 -0.72 -11.50
N ARG A 179 8.29 -0.66 -11.52
CA ARG A 179 9.11 -0.69 -12.74
C ARG A 179 8.78 -1.85 -13.68
N LYS A 180 8.63 -3.06 -13.13
CA LYS A 180 8.30 -4.27 -13.90
C LYS A 180 6.96 -4.15 -14.60
N TYR A 181 6.00 -3.55 -13.93
CA TYR A 181 4.63 -3.38 -14.42
C TYR A 181 4.52 -2.20 -15.39
N LEU A 182 5.19 -1.10 -15.12
CA LEU A 182 5.25 0.06 -16.02
C LEU A 182 5.82 -0.30 -17.41
N LYS A 183 6.80 -1.20 -17.46
CA LYS A 183 7.37 -1.68 -18.72
C LYS A 183 6.40 -2.50 -19.57
N LYS A 184 5.40 -3.12 -18.96
CA LYS A 184 4.38 -3.93 -19.64
C LYS A 184 3.18 -3.11 -20.11
N MET A 185 3.05 -1.86 -19.68
CA MET A 185 1.96 -0.99 -20.13
C MET A 185 2.16 -0.61 -21.60
N PRO A 186 1.08 -0.63 -22.42
CA PRO A 186 1.15 -0.16 -23.79
C PRO A 186 1.63 1.30 -23.77
N LYS A 187 2.61 1.59 -24.65
CA LYS A 187 3.01 2.99 -24.87
C LYS A 187 1.77 3.69 -25.44
N THR A 188 1.19 4.59 -24.67
CA THR A 188 0.13 5.47 -25.20
C THR A 188 0.71 6.16 -26.43
N SER A 189 0.18 5.85 -27.60
CA SER A 189 0.45 6.62 -28.81
C SER A 189 0.21 8.09 -28.45
N LYS A 190 1.23 8.91 -28.70
CA LYS A 190 1.08 10.36 -28.69
C LYS A 190 0.06 10.67 -29.79
N HIS A 191 -1.19 10.83 -29.43
CA HIS A 191 -2.11 11.58 -30.28
C HIS A 191 -1.82 13.04 -30.00
N GLU A 192 -1.30 13.66 -31.02
CA GLU A 192 -1.11 15.10 -31.21
C GLU A 192 -2.39 15.88 -30.89
#